data_0e10c57e705442be690636b6f988100f
#
_entry.id   0e10c57e705442be690636b6f988100f
#
_cell.length_a   1.000
_cell.length_b   1.000
_cell.length_c   1.000
_cell.angle_alpha   90.00
_cell.angle_beta   90.00
_cell.angle_gamma   90.00
#
_symmetry.space_group_name_H-M   'P 1'
#
loop_
_entity.id
_entity.type
_entity.pdbx_description
1 polymer ?
#
loop_
_entity_poly.entity_id
_entity_poly.type
_entity_poly.pdbx_seq_one_letter_code
_entity_poly.pdbx_strand_id
1 'polypeptide(L)'
;MEFGRYLVLSTVHICMKTADLLDAWAVLEPSSRPLAVASTHYGWFIPTREPEESDRQLIPEEVLAAMRLGREQACDYLLFDCDAGEITDLTIFPW
;
A
#
# COMPACT_ATOMS: atom_id res chain seq x y z
N MET A 1 -3.83 4.74 25.12
CA MET A 1 -4.35 4.15 23.87
C MET A 1 -4.13 5.11 22.71
N GLU A 2 -4.08 4.58 21.51
CA GLU A 2 -3.88 5.39 20.31
C GLU A 2 -4.97 5.09 19.31
N PHE A 3 -5.32 6.10 18.52
CA PHE A 3 -6.27 5.94 17.42
C PHE A 3 -5.53 6.13 16.10
N GLY A 4 -5.83 5.30 15.14
CA GLY A 4 -5.28 5.41 13.81
C GLY A 4 -6.39 5.51 12.77
N ARG A 5 -6.08 6.17 11.64
CA ARG A 5 -7.01 6.29 10.51
C ARG A 5 -6.43 5.55 9.33
N TYR A 6 -7.28 4.95 8.53
CA TYR A 6 -6.84 4.33 7.29
C TYR A 6 -7.75 4.72 6.12
N LEU A 7 -7.14 4.73 4.94
CA LEU A 7 -7.81 5.02 3.68
C LEU A 7 -7.99 3.71 2.93
N VAL A 8 -9.20 3.45 2.46
CA VAL A 8 -9.49 2.24 1.67
C VAL A 8 -9.38 2.58 0.18
N LEU A 9 -8.56 1.83 -0.55
CA LEU A 9 -8.31 2.03 -1.98
C LEU A 9 -8.54 0.73 -2.72
N SER A 10 -9.02 0.82 -3.97
CA SER A 10 -9.17 -0.34 -4.82
C SER A 10 -7.80 -0.93 -5.20
N THR A 11 -7.73 -2.26 -5.32
CA THR A 11 -6.54 -2.95 -5.82
C THR A 11 -6.25 -2.61 -7.29
N VAL A 12 -7.18 -1.96 -8.02
CA VAL A 12 -6.93 -1.51 -9.40
C VAL A 12 -5.84 -0.44 -9.47
N HIS A 13 -5.48 0.16 -8.34
CA HIS A 13 -4.43 1.20 -8.29
C HIS A 13 -3.03 0.63 -8.14
N ILE A 14 -2.88 -0.69 -8.12
CA ILE A 14 -1.59 -1.38 -8.20
C ILE A 14 -1.66 -2.40 -9.33
N CYS A 15 -0.51 -2.65 -9.99
CA CYS A 15 -0.47 -3.67 -11.04
C CYS A 15 -0.30 -5.07 -10.44
N MET A 16 -0.53 -6.11 -11.24
CA MET A 16 -0.43 -7.49 -10.78
C MET A 16 0.97 -7.81 -10.24
N LYS A 17 2.01 -7.30 -10.90
CA LYS A 17 3.38 -7.49 -10.45
C LYS A 17 3.60 -6.93 -9.05
N THR A 18 3.03 -5.76 -8.76
CA THR A 18 3.09 -5.14 -7.43
C THR A 18 2.31 -5.98 -6.42
N ALA A 19 1.13 -6.49 -6.79
CA ALA A 19 0.35 -7.37 -5.92
C ALA A 19 1.17 -8.59 -5.50
N ASP A 20 1.87 -9.22 -6.44
CA ASP A 20 2.75 -10.36 -6.15
C ASP A 20 3.88 -9.97 -5.20
N LEU A 21 4.43 -8.77 -5.37
CA LEU A 21 5.49 -8.25 -4.52
C LEU A 21 4.99 -8.02 -3.09
N LEU A 22 3.79 -7.44 -2.93
CA LEU A 22 3.19 -7.24 -1.61
C LEU A 22 2.92 -8.57 -0.91
N ASP A 23 2.46 -9.58 -1.64
CA ASP A 23 2.29 -10.93 -1.08
C ASP A 23 3.63 -11.49 -0.58
N ALA A 24 4.69 -11.30 -1.35
CA ALA A 24 6.02 -11.77 -0.96
C ALA A 24 6.50 -11.06 0.31
N TRP A 25 6.33 -9.74 0.39
CA TRP A 25 6.76 -8.97 1.56
C TRP A 25 5.95 -9.31 2.80
N ALA A 26 4.68 -9.66 2.65
CA ALA A 26 3.81 -9.99 3.78
C ALA A 26 4.32 -11.21 4.57
N VAL A 27 5.09 -12.10 3.93
CA VAL A 27 5.61 -13.32 4.57
C VAL A 27 7.09 -13.24 4.92
N LEU A 28 7.79 -12.14 4.56
CA LEU A 28 9.19 -11.95 4.92
C LEU A 28 9.34 -11.49 6.38
N GLU A 29 10.50 -11.76 6.95
CA GLU A 29 10.87 -11.19 8.24
C GLU A 29 10.82 -9.66 8.17
N PRO A 30 10.36 -8.98 9.23
CA PRO A 30 10.24 -7.52 9.20
C PRO A 30 11.53 -6.79 8.81
N SER A 31 12.69 -7.31 9.22
CA SER A 31 13.98 -6.69 8.89
C SER A 31 14.40 -6.88 7.43
N SER A 32 13.75 -7.78 6.70
CA SER A 32 14.12 -8.14 5.33
C SER A 32 13.23 -7.48 4.27
N ARG A 33 12.21 -6.73 4.68
CA ARG A 33 11.28 -6.11 3.74
C ARG A 33 11.37 -4.59 3.80
N PRO A 34 11.26 -3.90 2.63
CA PRO A 34 11.35 -2.44 2.59
C PRO A 34 10.10 -1.75 3.09
N LEU A 35 8.99 -2.47 3.23
CA LEU A 35 7.71 -1.93 3.63
C LEU A 35 6.96 -2.96 4.46
N ALA A 36 6.36 -2.51 5.56
CA ALA A 36 5.50 -3.37 6.37
C ALA A 36 4.22 -3.66 5.59
N VAL A 37 3.88 -4.93 5.46
CA VAL A 37 2.68 -5.36 4.72
C VAL A 37 1.98 -6.43 5.53
N ALA A 38 0.67 -6.28 5.72
CA ALA A 38 -0.17 -7.32 6.28
C ALA A 38 -1.17 -7.76 5.20
N SER A 39 -1.16 -9.05 4.87
CA SER A 39 -2.10 -9.61 3.93
C SER A 39 -3.47 -9.77 4.59
N THR A 40 -4.54 -9.45 3.86
CA THR A 40 -5.92 -9.61 4.32
C THR A 40 -6.70 -10.45 3.31
N HIS A 41 -7.90 -10.84 3.67
CA HIS A 41 -8.77 -11.58 2.76
C HIS A 41 -9.07 -10.79 1.47
N TYR A 42 -9.07 -9.46 1.56
CA TYR A 42 -9.46 -8.60 0.42
C TYR A 42 -8.28 -7.93 -0.27
N GLY A 43 -7.09 -7.98 0.33
CA GLY A 43 -5.92 -7.30 -0.23
C GLY A 43 -4.83 -7.09 0.82
N TRP A 44 -4.31 -5.86 0.91
CA TRP A 44 -3.13 -5.60 1.75
C TRP A 44 -3.30 -4.33 2.57
N PHE A 45 -2.77 -4.37 3.79
CA PHE A 45 -2.77 -3.26 4.73
C PHE A 45 -1.31 -2.79 4.87
N ILE A 46 -1.04 -1.50 4.60
CA ILE A 46 0.31 -0.93 4.65
C ILE A 46 0.30 0.42 5.37
N PRO A 47 1.45 0.85 5.95
CA PRO A 47 1.54 2.17 6.54
C PRO A 47 1.67 3.25 5.46
N THR A 48 1.34 4.49 5.81
CA THR A 48 1.49 5.64 4.90
C THR A 48 2.77 6.42 5.15
N ARG A 49 3.45 6.19 6.29
CA ARG A 49 4.62 7.00 6.64
C ARG A 49 5.67 6.93 5.54
N GLU A 50 6.38 8.04 5.36
CA GLU A 50 7.41 8.14 4.33
C GLU A 50 8.53 7.15 4.60
N PRO A 51 8.89 6.30 3.62
CA PRO A 51 9.98 5.34 3.81
C PRO A 51 11.33 6.04 3.76
N GLU A 52 12.34 5.38 4.33
CA GLU A 52 13.72 5.83 4.20
C GLU A 52 14.17 5.71 2.75
N GLU A 53 15.18 6.46 2.35
CA GLU A 53 15.64 6.52 0.96
C GLU A 53 16.01 5.15 0.41
N SER A 54 16.67 4.31 1.19
CA SER A 54 17.07 2.97 0.75
C SER A 54 15.86 2.07 0.47
N ASP A 55 14.81 2.21 1.27
CA ASP A 55 13.58 1.42 1.10
C ASP A 55 12.75 1.97 -0.04
N ARG A 56 12.71 3.30 -0.19
CA ARG A 56 11.96 3.98 -1.25
C ARG A 56 12.33 3.45 -2.64
N GLN A 57 13.62 3.17 -2.86
CA GLN A 57 14.10 2.68 -4.14
C GLN A 57 13.55 1.30 -4.51
N LEU A 58 13.10 0.55 -3.53
CA LEU A 58 12.60 -0.82 -3.70
C LEU A 58 11.06 -0.87 -3.80
N ILE A 59 10.38 0.23 -3.46
CA ILE A 59 8.92 0.29 -3.44
C ILE A 59 8.42 0.81 -4.78
N PRO A 60 7.46 0.12 -5.43
CA PRO A 60 6.90 0.58 -6.70
C PRO A 60 6.28 1.98 -6.62
N GLU A 61 6.37 2.73 -7.72
CA GLU A 61 5.88 4.11 -7.79
C GLU A 61 4.39 4.23 -7.45
N GLU A 62 3.57 3.28 -7.90
CA GLU A 62 2.14 3.33 -7.60
C GLU A 62 1.86 3.15 -6.12
N VAL A 63 2.68 2.39 -5.41
CA VAL A 63 2.55 2.23 -3.95
C VAL A 63 2.98 3.51 -3.26
N LEU A 64 4.08 4.12 -3.69
CA LEU A 64 4.55 5.41 -3.14
C LEU A 64 3.50 6.50 -3.34
N ALA A 65 2.85 6.54 -4.52
CA ALA A 65 1.79 7.51 -4.81
C ALA A 65 0.60 7.32 -3.88
N ALA A 66 0.19 6.08 -3.65
CA ALA A 66 -0.91 5.77 -2.74
C ALA A 66 -0.57 6.15 -1.30
N MET A 67 0.66 5.87 -0.85
CA MET A 67 1.12 6.25 0.48
C MET A 67 1.09 7.76 0.67
N ARG A 68 1.52 8.52 -0.36
CA ARG A 68 1.47 9.99 -0.33
C ARG A 68 0.04 10.48 -0.20
N LEU A 69 -0.88 9.91 -0.99
CA LEU A 69 -2.29 10.27 -0.90
C LEU A 69 -2.82 10.03 0.52
N GLY A 70 -2.48 8.90 1.12
CA GLY A 70 -2.85 8.59 2.50
C GLY A 70 -2.39 9.66 3.48
N ARG A 71 -1.13 10.10 3.35
CA ARG A 71 -0.61 11.17 4.21
C ARG A 71 -1.34 12.50 3.98
N GLU A 72 -1.64 12.81 2.73
CA GLU A 72 -2.39 14.03 2.38
C GLU A 72 -3.78 14.03 2.98
N GLN A 73 -4.38 12.85 3.16
CA GLN A 73 -5.69 12.68 3.78
C GLN A 73 -5.60 12.47 5.29
N ALA A 74 -4.44 12.68 5.89
CA ALA A 74 -4.19 12.50 7.33
C ALA A 74 -4.51 11.08 7.81
N CYS A 75 -4.22 10.09 6.98
CA CYS A 75 -4.38 8.67 7.31
C CYS A 75 -3.03 8.05 7.63
N ASP A 76 -3.02 7.15 8.61
CA ASP A 76 -1.82 6.47 9.07
C ASP A 76 -1.53 5.20 8.27
N TYR A 77 -2.58 4.63 7.66
CA TYR A 77 -2.52 3.36 6.94
C TYR A 77 -3.35 3.40 5.68
N LEU A 78 -3.03 2.48 4.77
CA LEU A 78 -3.84 2.19 3.58
C LEU A 78 -4.33 0.74 3.66
N LEU A 79 -5.56 0.52 3.20
CA LEU A 79 -6.06 -0.82 2.92
C LEU A 79 -6.37 -0.90 1.44
N PHE A 80 -5.59 -1.69 0.70
CA PHE A 80 -5.95 -2.06 -0.67
C PHE A 80 -6.97 -3.17 -0.60
N ASP A 81 -8.16 -2.90 -1.12
CA ASP A 81 -9.32 -3.78 -1.00
C ASP A 81 -9.91 -4.00 -2.40
N CYS A 82 -10.04 -5.27 -2.82
CA CYS A 82 -10.54 -5.60 -4.15
C CYS A 82 -12.00 -5.21 -4.36
N ASP A 83 -12.74 -4.95 -3.28
CA ASP A 83 -14.13 -4.53 -3.34
C ASP A 83 -14.32 -3.02 -3.28
N ALA A 84 -13.24 -2.25 -3.10
CA ALA A 84 -13.32 -0.79 -3.05
C ALA A 84 -13.49 -0.20 -4.44
N GLY A 85 -14.11 0.98 -4.50
CA GLY A 85 -14.25 1.72 -5.76
C GLY A 85 -12.95 2.38 -6.19
N GLU A 86 -12.77 2.54 -7.50
CA GLU A 86 -11.63 3.26 -8.05
C GLU A 86 -11.78 4.76 -7.84
N ILE A 87 -10.64 5.47 -7.79
CA ILE A 87 -10.61 6.93 -7.67
C ILE A 87 -9.77 7.52 -8.79
N THR A 88 -10.00 8.80 -9.09
CA THR A 88 -9.30 9.48 -10.19
C THR A 88 -7.93 10.01 -9.80
N ASP A 89 -7.63 10.07 -8.50
CA ASP A 89 -6.36 10.60 -7.98
C ASP A 89 -5.16 9.68 -8.27
N LEU A 90 -5.42 8.42 -8.59
CA LEU A 90 -4.39 7.41 -8.79
C LEU A 90 -4.56 6.71 -10.14
N THR A 91 -3.44 6.23 -10.69
CA THR A 91 -3.45 5.45 -11.91
C THR A 91 -4.24 4.16 -11.74
N ILE A 92 -4.95 3.75 -12.79
CA ILE A 92 -5.70 2.49 -12.84
C ILE A 92 -4.93 1.51 -13.71
N PHE A 93 -4.72 0.32 -13.22
CA PHE A 93 -4.00 -0.75 -13.94
C PHE A 93 -4.96 -1.86 -14.34
N PRO A 94 -4.79 -2.44 -15.54
CA PRO A 94 -5.59 -3.60 -15.95
C PRO A 94 -5.16 -4.85 -15.18
N TRP A 95 -6.14 -5.69 -14.89
CA TRP A 95 -5.90 -6.97 -14.21
C TRP A 95 -6.30 -8.15 -15.11
#